data_ebe70a14e2fb408ef77ee987aec45113
#
_entry.id   ebe70a14e2fb408ef77ee987aec45113
#
_cell.length_a   1.000
_cell.length_b   1.000
_cell.length_c   1.000
_cell.angle_alpha   90.00
_cell.angle_beta   90.00
_cell.angle_gamma   90.00
#
_symmetry.space_group_name_H-M   'P 1'
#
loop_
_entity.id
_entity.type
_entity.pdbx_description
1 polymer ?
#
loop_
_entity_poly.entity_id
_entity_poly.type
_entity_poly.pdbx_seq_one_letter_code
_entity_poly.pdbx_strand_id
1 'polypeptide(L)'
;MSINELQDEVIAEFSDFDDWMDRYQLLIDLGNEQEPLEEKYKTEQNLIEGCQSRVWLQADDVDGKIVFKAESDALIVKGIIALLIKVLSGHTPDEILNTDLYFIDKI
;
A
#
# COMPACT_ATOMS: atom_id res chain seq x y z
N MET A 1 0.63 14.06 8.45
CA MET A 1 1.95 13.41 8.58
C MET A 1 2.66 13.39 7.24
N SER A 2 3.96 13.59 7.25
CA SER A 2 4.76 13.46 6.04
C SER A 2 4.90 12.00 5.61
N ILE A 3 5.25 11.78 4.34
CA ILE A 3 5.50 10.43 3.84
C ILE A 3 6.61 9.74 4.65
N ASN A 4 7.69 10.46 4.97
CA ASN A 4 8.79 9.89 5.75
C ASN A 4 8.36 9.53 7.18
N GLU A 5 7.54 10.33 7.81
CA GLU A 5 7.00 10.01 9.14
C GLU A 5 6.15 8.73 9.10
N LEU A 6 5.34 8.57 8.05
CA LEU A 6 4.54 7.36 7.84
C LEU A 6 5.41 6.13 7.58
N GLN A 7 6.49 6.29 6.79
CA GLN A 7 7.44 5.20 6.58
C GLN A 7 8.10 4.77 7.89
N ASP A 8 8.49 5.73 8.71
CA ASP A 8 9.12 5.44 10.01
C ASP A 8 8.16 4.72 10.96
N GLU A 9 6.88 5.06 10.94
CA GLU A 9 5.85 4.34 11.70
C GLU A 9 5.74 2.87 11.25
N VAL A 10 5.74 2.62 9.94
CA VAL A 10 5.68 1.27 9.41
C VAL A 10 6.91 0.46 9.84
N ILE A 11 8.10 1.05 9.73
CA ILE A 11 9.34 0.40 10.15
C ILE A 11 9.29 0.05 11.64
N ALA A 12 8.83 0.98 12.47
CA ALA A 12 8.73 0.76 13.92
C ALA A 12 7.75 -0.38 14.24
N GLU A 13 6.62 -0.43 13.55
CA GLU A 13 5.61 -1.49 13.75
C GLU A 13 6.18 -2.86 13.42
N PHE A 14 6.89 -3.01 12.29
CA PHE A 14 7.49 -4.28 11.89
C PHE A 14 8.69 -4.65 12.74
N SER A 15 9.39 -3.68 13.30
CA SER A 15 10.55 -3.92 14.17
C SER A 15 10.20 -4.63 15.48
N ASP A 16 8.93 -4.60 15.89
CA ASP A 16 8.47 -5.31 17.08
C ASP A 16 8.40 -6.82 16.87
N PHE A 17 8.53 -7.29 15.64
CA PHE A 17 8.44 -8.72 15.30
C PHE A 17 9.78 -9.22 14.74
N ASP A 18 10.38 -10.18 15.42
CA ASP A 18 11.63 -10.81 14.99
C ASP A 18 11.41 -11.99 14.05
N ASP A 19 10.27 -12.65 14.17
CA ASP A 19 9.92 -13.84 13.39
C ASP A 19 9.23 -13.45 12.09
N TRP A 20 9.68 -14.03 10.98
CA TRP A 20 9.06 -13.84 9.67
C TRP A 20 7.59 -14.24 9.63
N MET A 21 7.21 -15.29 10.36
CA MET A 21 5.81 -15.74 10.42
C MET A 21 4.93 -14.63 11.01
N ASP A 22 5.39 -13.96 12.06
CA ASP A 22 4.66 -12.86 12.68
C ASP A 22 4.56 -11.66 11.76
N ARG A 23 5.61 -11.37 11.00
CA ARG A 23 5.61 -10.29 10.00
C ARG A 23 4.63 -10.58 8.86
N TYR A 24 4.60 -11.82 8.37
CA TYR A 24 3.63 -12.22 7.36
C TYR A 24 2.20 -12.11 7.88
N GLN A 25 1.96 -12.50 9.13
CA GLN A 25 0.63 -12.39 9.73
C GLN A 25 0.21 -10.92 9.83
N LEU A 26 1.14 -10.03 10.20
CA LEU A 26 0.86 -8.59 10.22
C LEU A 26 0.48 -8.08 8.83
N LEU A 27 1.19 -8.48 7.78
CA LEU A 27 0.86 -8.11 6.40
C LEU A 27 -0.54 -8.58 6.01
N ILE A 28 -0.88 -9.83 6.33
CA ILE A 28 -2.20 -10.38 6.04
C ILE A 28 -3.29 -9.60 6.76
N ASP A 29 -3.07 -9.30 8.03
CA ASP A 29 -4.03 -8.54 8.84
C ASP A 29 -4.24 -7.13 8.28
N LEU A 30 -3.17 -6.44 7.91
CA LEU A 30 -3.24 -5.11 7.32
C LEU A 30 -3.98 -5.13 5.98
N GLY A 31 -3.73 -6.15 5.16
CA GLY A 31 -4.46 -6.32 3.90
C GLY A 31 -5.94 -6.55 4.11
N ASN A 32 -6.31 -7.34 5.11
CA ASN A 32 -7.71 -7.63 5.43
C ASN A 32 -8.44 -6.43 6.03
N GLU A 33 -7.73 -5.52 6.67
CA GLU A 33 -8.29 -4.28 7.20
C GLU A 33 -8.50 -3.23 6.11
N GLN A 34 -7.84 -3.40 4.96
CA GLN A 34 -7.97 -2.50 3.83
C GLN A 34 -9.40 -2.52 3.29
N GLU A 35 -9.97 -1.33 3.02
CA GLU A 35 -11.29 -1.21 2.44
C GLU A 35 -11.33 -1.91 1.07
N PRO A 36 -12.33 -2.76 0.81
CA PRO A 36 -12.45 -3.42 -0.49
C PRO A 36 -12.62 -2.42 -1.63
N LEU A 37 -12.01 -2.71 -2.77
CA LEU A 37 -12.19 -1.90 -3.97
C LEU A 37 -13.57 -2.21 -4.58
N GLU A 38 -14.31 -1.18 -4.95
CA GLU A 38 -15.60 -1.35 -5.61
C GLU A 38 -15.43 -2.07 -6.95
N GLU A 39 -16.37 -2.95 -7.30
CA GLU A 39 -16.32 -3.75 -8.52
C GLU A 39 -16.16 -2.89 -9.79
N LYS A 40 -16.74 -1.69 -9.81
CA LYS A 40 -16.64 -0.78 -10.96
C LYS A 40 -15.19 -0.37 -11.27
N TYR A 41 -14.28 -0.47 -10.30
CA TYR A 41 -12.87 -0.14 -10.49
C TYR A 41 -12.01 -1.36 -10.82
N LYS A 42 -12.55 -2.57 -10.74
CA LYS A 42 -11.84 -3.81 -11.08
C LYS A 42 -11.90 -4.06 -12.59
N THR A 43 -11.26 -3.18 -13.34
CA THR A 43 -11.27 -3.19 -14.80
C THR A 43 -9.86 -3.48 -15.32
N GLU A 44 -9.77 -3.84 -16.60
CA GLU A 44 -8.46 -4.06 -17.24
C GLU A 44 -7.60 -2.80 -17.23
N GLN A 45 -8.22 -1.62 -17.30
CA GLN A 45 -7.51 -0.36 -17.27
C GLN A 45 -6.77 -0.15 -15.94
N ASN A 46 -7.37 -0.60 -14.84
CA ASN A 46 -6.79 -0.47 -13.51
C ASN A 46 -5.91 -1.67 -13.12
N LEU A 47 -5.92 -2.73 -13.92
CA LEU A 47 -5.12 -3.92 -13.65
C LEU A 47 -3.65 -3.63 -13.93
N ILE A 48 -2.79 -3.93 -12.95
CA ILE A 48 -1.35 -3.77 -13.10
C ILE A 48 -0.79 -4.98 -13.83
N GLU A 49 -0.16 -4.72 -14.98
CA GLU A 49 0.43 -5.78 -15.81
C GLU A 49 1.77 -6.26 -15.23
N GLY A 50 2.12 -7.50 -15.54
CA GLY A 50 3.39 -8.08 -15.13
C GLY A 50 3.38 -8.73 -13.75
N CYS A 51 2.26 -8.69 -13.04
CA CYS A 51 2.09 -9.36 -11.76
C CYS A 51 1.49 -10.74 -11.98
N GLN A 52 1.96 -11.75 -11.25
CA GLN A 52 1.37 -13.09 -11.26
C GLN A 52 -0.02 -13.09 -10.62
N SER A 53 -0.18 -12.27 -9.58
CA SER A 53 -1.46 -12.03 -8.92
C SER A 53 -2.19 -10.87 -9.59
N ARG A 54 -3.50 -10.87 -9.51
CA ARG A 54 -4.29 -9.73 -9.99
C ARG A 54 -4.21 -8.60 -8.97
N VAL A 55 -3.82 -7.42 -9.44
CA VAL A 55 -3.76 -6.20 -8.63
C VAL A 55 -4.45 -5.09 -9.41
N TRP A 56 -5.47 -4.50 -8.79
CA TRP A 56 -6.17 -3.34 -9.37
C TRP A 56 -5.84 -2.10 -8.55
N LEU A 57 -5.56 -1.00 -9.23
CA LEU A 57 -5.21 0.27 -8.61
C LEU A 57 -6.07 1.39 -9.20
N GLN A 58 -6.72 2.14 -8.33
CA GLN A 58 -7.46 3.35 -8.67
C GLN A 58 -6.82 4.53 -7.96
N ALA A 59 -6.50 5.58 -8.71
CA ALA A 59 -5.94 6.81 -8.17
C ALA A 59 -6.88 7.97 -8.49
N ASP A 60 -7.25 8.74 -7.49
CA ASP A 60 -8.13 9.89 -7.63
C ASP A 60 -7.45 11.15 -7.10
N ASP A 61 -7.64 12.27 -7.83
CA ASP A 61 -7.18 13.57 -7.37
C ASP A 61 -8.28 14.20 -6.51
N VAL A 62 -7.97 14.43 -5.24
CA VAL A 62 -8.89 15.05 -4.28
C VAL A 62 -8.21 16.29 -3.70
N ASP A 63 -8.62 17.46 -4.13
CA ASP A 63 -8.07 18.75 -3.69
C ASP A 63 -6.54 18.85 -3.86
N GLY A 64 -6.03 18.33 -4.98
CA GLY A 64 -4.61 18.36 -5.30
C GLY A 64 -3.78 17.26 -4.65
N LYS A 65 -4.41 16.37 -3.93
CA LYS A 65 -3.76 15.20 -3.30
C LYS A 65 -4.23 13.93 -3.97
N ILE A 66 -3.33 12.96 -4.12
CA ILE A 66 -3.67 11.68 -4.75
C ILE A 66 -4.13 10.70 -3.68
N VAL A 67 -5.34 10.19 -3.86
CA VAL A 67 -5.91 9.15 -3.00
C VAL A 67 -5.90 7.84 -3.76
N PHE A 68 -5.24 6.84 -3.20
CA PHE A 68 -5.13 5.51 -3.81
C PHE A 68 -6.11 4.54 -3.18
N LYS A 69 -6.71 3.72 -4.02
CA LYS A 69 -7.52 2.56 -3.63
C LYS A 69 -7.03 1.39 -4.45
N ALA A 70 -6.92 0.23 -3.84
CA ALA A 70 -6.40 -0.93 -4.54
C ALA A 70 -6.90 -2.22 -3.91
N GLU A 71 -6.78 -3.30 -4.66
CA GLU A 71 -7.11 -4.64 -4.19
C GLU A 71 -6.29 -5.67 -4.94
N SER A 72 -6.09 -6.82 -4.32
CA SER A 72 -5.43 -7.97 -4.92
C SER A 72 -6.12 -9.25 -4.49
N ASP A 73 -5.96 -10.31 -5.30
CA ASP A 73 -6.45 -11.65 -4.98
C ASP A 73 -5.44 -12.46 -4.15
N ALA A 74 -4.24 -11.92 -3.89
CA ALA A 74 -3.20 -12.58 -3.10
C ALA A 74 -3.05 -11.90 -1.74
N LEU A 75 -3.07 -12.68 -0.66
CA LEU A 75 -3.07 -12.17 0.72
C LEU A 75 -1.85 -11.33 1.07
N ILE A 76 -0.65 -11.79 0.72
CA ILE A 76 0.59 -11.06 1.03
C ILE A 76 0.69 -9.78 0.19
N VAL A 77 0.38 -9.86 -1.09
CA VAL A 77 0.37 -8.69 -1.98
C VAL A 77 -0.61 -7.65 -1.50
N LYS A 78 -1.79 -8.08 -1.03
CA LYS A 78 -2.80 -7.20 -0.46
C LYS A 78 -2.27 -6.42 0.75
N GLY A 79 -1.49 -7.08 1.60
CA GLY A 79 -0.84 -6.44 2.74
C GLY A 79 0.21 -5.41 2.33
N ILE A 80 1.03 -5.73 1.33
CA ILE A 80 2.04 -4.81 0.79
C ILE A 80 1.36 -3.57 0.19
N ILE A 81 0.27 -3.77 -0.55
CA ILE A 81 -0.52 -2.67 -1.13
C ILE A 81 -1.10 -1.78 -0.02
N ALA A 82 -1.60 -2.37 1.05
CA ALA A 82 -2.13 -1.62 2.19
C ALA A 82 -1.06 -0.70 2.80
N LEU A 83 0.19 -1.17 2.90
CA LEU A 83 1.31 -0.36 3.39
C LEU A 83 1.64 0.79 2.44
N LEU A 84 1.66 0.53 1.14
CA LEU A 84 1.94 1.57 0.14
C LEU A 84 0.86 2.65 0.17
N ILE A 85 -0.41 2.26 0.29
CA ILE A 85 -1.52 3.20 0.41
C ILE A 85 -1.37 4.04 1.69
N LYS A 86 -1.07 3.40 2.82
CA LYS A 86 -0.87 4.10 4.09
C LYS A 86 0.20 5.18 3.97
N VAL A 87 1.29 4.89 3.27
CA VAL A 87 2.44 5.80 3.15
C VAL A 87 2.17 6.90 2.12
N LEU A 88 1.58 6.57 0.98
CA LEU A 88 1.50 7.48 -0.17
C LEU A 88 0.16 8.18 -0.35
N SER A 89 -0.95 7.57 0.06
CA SER A 89 -2.27 8.12 -0.17
C SER A 89 -2.48 9.42 0.62
N GLY A 90 -3.17 10.38 -0.01
CA GLY A 90 -3.46 11.66 0.63
C GLY A 90 -2.32 12.68 0.57
N HIS A 91 -1.33 12.46 -0.29
CA HIS A 91 -0.21 13.37 -0.52
C HIS A 91 -0.24 13.95 -1.93
N THR A 92 0.49 15.04 -2.15
CA THR A 92 0.53 15.67 -3.48
C THR A 92 1.39 14.84 -4.43
N PRO A 93 1.19 14.98 -5.77
CA PRO A 93 2.03 14.31 -6.75
C PRO A 93 3.52 14.61 -6.56
N ASP A 94 3.88 15.85 -6.24
CA ASP A 94 5.28 16.23 -6.02
C ASP A 94 5.89 15.51 -4.82
N GLU A 95 5.14 15.41 -3.71
CA GLU A 95 5.59 14.68 -2.53
C GLU A 95 5.84 13.20 -2.86
N ILE A 96 4.94 12.59 -3.62
CA ILE A 96 5.03 11.18 -4.01
C ILE A 96 6.22 10.96 -4.93
N LEU A 97 6.41 11.81 -5.95
CA LEU A 97 7.49 11.67 -6.93
C LEU A 97 8.87 11.91 -6.33
N ASN A 98 8.97 12.73 -5.29
CA ASN A 98 10.24 13.05 -4.64
C ASN A 98 10.57 12.15 -3.45
N THR A 99 9.78 11.12 -3.21
CA THR A 99 9.96 10.21 -2.08
C THR A 99 10.83 9.02 -2.47
N ASP A 100 11.77 8.69 -1.60
CA ASP A 100 12.48 7.40 -1.62
C ASP A 100 11.73 6.45 -0.68
N LEU A 101 11.29 5.31 -1.20
CA LEU A 101 10.53 4.32 -0.42
C LEU A 101 11.48 3.39 0.34
N TYR A 102 12.21 3.95 1.29
CA TYR A 102 13.21 3.21 2.05
C TYR A 102 12.60 2.17 3.02
N PHE A 103 11.32 2.29 3.36
CA PHE A 103 10.70 1.35 4.31
C PHE A 103 10.65 -0.08 3.79
N ILE A 104 10.60 -0.26 2.48
CA ILE A 104 10.51 -1.58 1.84
C ILE A 104 11.70 -2.45 2.23
N ASP A 105 12.89 -1.87 2.29
CA ASP A 105 14.11 -2.60 2.65
C ASP A 105 14.25 -2.84 4.15
N LYS A 106 13.39 -2.22 4.96
CA LYS A 106 13.47 -2.26 6.42
C LYS A 106 12.46 -3.19 7.08
N ILE A 107 11.53 -3.74 6.32
CA ILE A 107 10.48 -4.61 6.86
C ILE A 107 10.66 -6.07 6.47
#